data_2799ad44b8330cc831cef720d47678ad
#
_entry.id   2799ad44b8330cc831cef720d47678ad
#
_cell.length_a   1.000
_cell.length_b   1.000
_cell.length_c   1.000
_cell.angle_alpha   90.00
_cell.angle_beta   90.00
_cell.angle_gamma   90.00
#
_symmetry.space_group_name_H-M   'P 1'
#
loop_
_entity.id
_entity.type
_entity.pdbx_description
1 polymer ?
#
loop_
_entity_poly.entity_id
_entity_poly.type
_entity_poly.pdbx_seq_one_letter_code
_entity_poly.pdbx_strand_id
1 'polypeptide(L)'
;MTITDLVLILFIAALLAFAIYDQFIMPRRNGPTLLAIPLLRRGRIDSVIFVGLIVILIYNNVTNHGALITTWLLSALALMGFYIFWIRVPKIIFKQKGFFFANVWIEYSRIKAMNLSEDGVLVMLLEQRRLLIRVRNIDDLEKIYKLLVSTQ
;
A
#
# COMPACT_ATOMS: atom_id res chain seq x y z
N MET A 1 31.45 -7.84 -0.25
CA MET A 1 30.27 -6.98 -0.34
C MET A 1 30.59 -5.57 0.11
N THR A 2 30.08 -4.59 -0.61
CA THR A 2 30.22 -3.19 -0.25
C THR A 2 29.10 -2.78 0.70
N ILE A 3 29.22 -1.59 1.31
CA ILE A 3 28.16 -1.02 2.13
C ILE A 3 26.89 -0.83 1.30
N THR A 4 27.03 -0.46 0.02
CA THR A 4 25.88 -0.32 -0.88
C THR A 4 25.12 -1.64 -1.02
N ASP A 5 25.82 -2.76 -1.16
CA ASP A 5 25.17 -4.07 -1.27
C ASP A 5 24.41 -4.43 0.01
N LEU A 6 24.97 -4.12 1.18
CA LEU A 6 24.30 -4.34 2.45
C LEU A 6 23.03 -3.51 2.57
N VAL A 7 23.08 -2.24 2.16
CA VAL A 7 21.90 -1.36 2.17
C VAL A 7 20.83 -1.89 1.23
N LEU A 8 21.20 -2.36 0.04
CA LEU A 8 20.26 -2.94 -0.92
C LEU A 8 19.59 -4.19 -0.36
N ILE A 9 20.35 -5.07 0.30
CA ILE A 9 19.82 -6.28 0.92
C ILE A 9 18.79 -5.92 2.00
N LEU A 10 19.11 -4.93 2.83
CA LEU A 10 18.18 -4.45 3.86
C LEU A 10 16.90 -3.89 3.27
N PHE A 11 17.01 -3.10 2.19
CA PHE A 11 15.85 -2.56 1.50
C PHE A 11 14.96 -3.65 0.93
N ILE A 12 15.56 -4.64 0.25
CA ILE A 12 14.83 -5.76 -0.34
C ILE A 12 14.13 -6.55 0.75
N ALA A 13 14.82 -6.82 1.87
CA ALA A 13 14.25 -7.54 3.00
C ALA A 13 13.07 -6.78 3.61
N ALA A 14 13.18 -5.46 3.74
CA ALA A 14 12.11 -4.62 4.27
C ALA A 14 10.87 -4.63 3.35
N LEU A 15 11.09 -4.50 2.03
CA LEU A 15 10.00 -4.53 1.06
C LEU A 15 9.33 -5.89 1.02
N LEU A 16 10.11 -6.97 1.08
CA LEU A 16 9.59 -8.33 1.10
C LEU A 16 8.75 -8.57 2.36
N ALA A 17 9.26 -8.13 3.52
CA ALA A 17 8.52 -8.22 4.77
C ALA A 17 7.20 -7.45 4.71
N PHE A 18 7.20 -6.26 4.13
CA PHE A 18 5.99 -5.46 3.92
C PHE A 18 4.98 -6.19 3.03
N ALA A 19 5.46 -6.76 1.92
CA ALA A 19 4.58 -7.47 0.99
C ALA A 19 3.94 -8.69 1.64
N ILE A 20 4.71 -9.46 2.40
CA ILE A 20 4.20 -10.63 3.13
C ILE A 20 3.19 -10.19 4.19
N TYR A 21 3.50 -9.15 4.96
CA TYR A 21 2.60 -8.63 5.96
C TYR A 21 1.28 -8.19 5.33
N ASP A 22 1.35 -7.42 4.24
CA ASP A 22 0.17 -6.89 3.57
C ASP A 22 -0.73 -7.99 3.02
N GLN A 23 -0.16 -9.06 2.45
CA GLN A 23 -0.95 -10.10 1.80
C GLN A 23 -1.46 -11.16 2.76
N PHE A 24 -0.67 -11.54 3.77
CA PHE A 24 -0.97 -12.72 4.57
C PHE A 24 -1.33 -12.41 6.01
N ILE A 25 -0.68 -11.43 6.62
CA ILE A 25 -0.86 -11.15 8.05
C ILE A 25 -1.98 -10.16 8.30
N MET A 26 -2.00 -9.05 7.58
CA MET A 26 -2.99 -7.99 7.80
C MET A 26 -4.44 -8.47 7.64
N PRO A 27 -4.81 -9.28 6.62
CA PRO A 27 -6.18 -9.76 6.50
C PRO A 27 -6.62 -10.68 7.63
N ARG A 28 -5.67 -11.28 8.36
CA ARG A 28 -5.96 -12.21 9.47
C ARG A 28 -5.98 -11.53 10.83
N ARG A 29 -5.54 -10.27 10.91
CA ARG A 29 -5.53 -9.55 12.19
C ARG A 29 -6.92 -9.04 12.55
N ASN A 30 -7.18 -8.98 13.85
CA ASN A 30 -8.39 -8.39 14.42
C ASN A 30 -9.71 -9.05 13.97
N GLY A 31 -9.66 -10.34 13.68
CA GLY A 31 -10.86 -11.13 13.41
C GLY A 31 -11.15 -11.30 11.92
N PRO A 32 -12.33 -11.85 11.58
CA PRO A 32 -12.69 -12.10 10.19
C PRO A 32 -12.96 -10.81 9.43
N THR A 33 -12.70 -10.83 8.13
CA THR A 33 -12.97 -9.71 7.24
C THR A 33 -14.47 -9.67 6.90
N LEU A 34 -15.12 -8.55 7.20
CA LEU A 34 -16.52 -8.33 6.85
C LEU A 34 -16.66 -7.78 5.43
N LEU A 35 -15.75 -6.90 5.03
CA LEU A 35 -15.79 -6.28 3.72
C LEU A 35 -14.38 -5.86 3.33
N ALA A 36 -13.98 -6.13 2.10
CA ALA A 36 -12.71 -5.68 1.54
C ALA A 36 -12.98 -4.96 0.22
N ILE A 37 -12.60 -3.68 0.14
CA ILE A 37 -12.86 -2.83 -1.01
C ILE A 37 -11.54 -2.39 -1.63
N PRO A 38 -11.32 -2.63 -2.93
CA PRO A 38 -10.14 -2.11 -3.60
C PRO A 38 -10.22 -0.59 -3.74
N LEU A 39 -9.14 0.08 -3.35
CA LEU A 39 -9.05 1.53 -3.44
C LEU A 39 -8.56 1.96 -4.82
N LEU A 40 -8.82 3.23 -5.16
CA LEU A 40 -8.31 3.80 -6.39
C LEU A 40 -6.78 3.82 -6.35
N ARG A 41 -6.15 3.23 -7.39
CA ARG A 41 -4.70 3.11 -7.43
C ARG A 41 -4.06 4.46 -7.77
N ARG A 42 -3.12 4.86 -6.93
CA ARG A 42 -2.26 6.01 -7.17
C ARG A 42 -0.81 5.55 -7.02
N GLY A 43 0.10 6.11 -7.79
CA GLY A 43 1.51 5.78 -7.67
C GLY A 43 2.11 5.14 -8.92
N ARG A 44 1.36 5.07 -10.04
CA ARG A 44 1.93 4.58 -11.29
C ARG A 44 3.12 5.43 -11.73
N ILE A 45 3.01 6.75 -11.57
CA ILE A 45 4.07 7.67 -11.93
C ILE A 45 5.29 7.44 -11.02
N ASP A 46 5.05 7.27 -9.71
CA ASP A 46 6.11 6.98 -8.75
C ASP A 46 6.82 5.67 -9.07
N SER A 47 6.08 4.66 -9.51
CA SER A 47 6.64 3.39 -9.95
C SER A 47 7.55 3.56 -11.16
N VAL A 48 7.13 4.33 -12.16
CA VAL A 48 7.94 4.59 -13.35
C VAL A 48 9.22 5.32 -12.98
N ILE A 49 9.14 6.32 -12.12
CA ILE A 49 10.30 7.07 -11.64
C ILE A 49 11.25 6.13 -10.88
N PHE A 50 10.72 5.32 -9.97
CA PHE A 50 11.52 4.40 -9.18
C PHE A 50 12.26 3.39 -10.05
N VAL A 51 11.56 2.74 -10.98
CA VAL A 51 12.16 1.76 -11.89
C VAL A 51 13.18 2.44 -12.81
N GLY A 52 12.88 3.64 -13.29
CA GLY A 52 13.81 4.40 -14.12
C GLY A 52 15.11 4.72 -13.39
N LEU A 53 15.04 5.14 -12.14
CA LEU A 53 16.22 5.39 -11.32
C LEU A 53 17.05 4.11 -11.12
N ILE A 54 16.39 2.99 -10.87
CA ILE A 54 17.09 1.70 -10.70
C ILE A 54 17.78 1.29 -12.00
N VAL A 55 17.13 1.47 -13.15
CA VAL A 55 17.75 1.18 -14.46
C VAL A 55 19.00 2.03 -14.66
N ILE A 56 18.95 3.31 -14.31
CA ILE A 56 20.11 4.21 -14.41
C ILE A 56 21.25 3.69 -13.52
N LEU A 57 20.94 3.26 -12.31
CA LEU A 57 21.94 2.71 -11.38
C LEU A 57 22.54 1.42 -11.91
N ILE A 58 21.74 0.54 -12.51
CA ILE A 58 22.24 -0.70 -13.14
C ILE A 58 23.18 -0.37 -14.28
N TYR A 59 22.78 0.55 -15.16
CA TYR A 59 23.62 0.98 -16.28
C TYR A 59 24.96 1.54 -15.79
N ASN A 60 24.92 2.41 -14.78
CA ASN A 60 26.14 2.98 -14.20
C ASN A 60 27.05 1.90 -13.60
N ASN A 61 26.47 0.93 -12.89
CA ASN A 61 27.23 -0.17 -12.30
C ASN A 61 27.91 -1.04 -13.36
N VAL A 62 27.19 -1.35 -14.44
CA VAL A 62 27.70 -2.19 -15.52
C VAL A 62 28.82 -1.46 -16.30
N THR A 63 28.62 -0.18 -16.64
CA THR A 63 29.61 0.58 -17.42
C THR A 63 30.87 0.86 -16.63
N ASN A 64 30.82 0.94 -15.33
CA ASN A 64 31.97 1.17 -14.46
C ASN A 64 32.57 -0.13 -13.93
N HIS A 65 32.23 -1.27 -14.55
CA HIS A 65 32.71 -2.59 -14.16
C HIS A 65 32.52 -2.90 -12.67
N GLY A 66 31.34 -2.49 -12.14
CA GLY A 66 31.01 -2.77 -10.77
C GLY A 66 30.71 -4.25 -10.52
N ALA A 67 30.49 -4.61 -9.25
CA ALA A 67 30.26 -5.98 -8.86
C ALA A 67 28.96 -6.52 -9.49
N LEU A 68 29.01 -7.75 -9.98
CA LEU A 68 27.84 -8.40 -10.56
C LEU A 68 26.71 -8.58 -9.54
N ILE A 69 27.06 -8.83 -8.27
CA ILE A 69 26.07 -8.97 -7.21
C ILE A 69 25.24 -7.68 -7.02
N THR A 70 25.84 -6.52 -7.19
CA THR A 70 25.13 -5.25 -7.11
C THR A 70 24.07 -5.14 -8.21
N THR A 71 24.38 -5.57 -9.43
CA THR A 71 23.43 -5.61 -10.53
C THR A 71 22.25 -6.53 -10.21
N TRP A 72 22.51 -7.70 -9.65
CA TRP A 72 21.44 -8.62 -9.25
C TRP A 72 20.57 -8.04 -8.15
N LEU A 73 21.17 -7.38 -7.16
CA LEU A 73 20.43 -6.75 -6.08
C LEU A 73 19.56 -5.60 -6.58
N LEU A 74 20.08 -4.77 -7.49
CA LEU A 74 19.30 -3.68 -8.09
C LEU A 74 18.16 -4.22 -8.92
N SER A 75 18.36 -5.30 -9.66
CA SER A 75 17.29 -5.96 -10.44
C SER A 75 16.19 -6.49 -9.53
N ALA A 76 16.56 -7.13 -8.42
CA ALA A 76 15.59 -7.61 -7.44
C ALA A 76 14.79 -6.46 -6.83
N LEU A 77 15.46 -5.36 -6.51
CA LEU A 77 14.81 -4.17 -5.96
C LEU A 77 13.81 -3.58 -6.97
N ALA A 78 14.17 -3.52 -8.26
CA ALA A 78 13.28 -3.04 -9.30
C ALA A 78 12.03 -3.91 -9.42
N LEU A 79 12.19 -5.23 -9.38
CA LEU A 79 11.06 -6.16 -9.42
C LEU A 79 10.15 -6.01 -8.21
N MET A 80 10.72 -5.84 -7.02
CA MET A 80 9.94 -5.62 -5.80
C MET A 80 9.15 -4.32 -5.86
N GLY A 81 9.78 -3.23 -6.34
CA GLY A 81 9.10 -1.95 -6.50
C GLY A 81 7.98 -2.02 -7.52
N PHE A 82 8.21 -2.70 -8.65
CA PHE A 82 7.19 -2.92 -9.66
C PHE A 82 5.99 -3.67 -9.07
N TYR A 83 6.24 -4.74 -8.32
CA TYR A 83 5.19 -5.51 -7.67
C TYR A 83 4.37 -4.63 -6.74
N ILE A 84 5.02 -3.88 -5.85
CA ILE A 84 4.32 -3.09 -4.83
C ILE A 84 3.49 -1.97 -5.47
N PHE A 85 4.02 -1.28 -6.49
CA PHE A 85 3.34 -0.11 -7.05
C PHE A 85 2.39 -0.44 -8.20
N TRP A 86 2.59 -1.56 -8.92
CA TRP A 86 1.78 -1.89 -10.11
C TRP A 86 0.85 -3.08 -9.89
N ILE A 87 1.35 -4.15 -9.29
CA ILE A 87 0.58 -5.40 -9.16
C ILE A 87 -0.30 -5.38 -7.92
N ARG A 88 0.26 -4.92 -6.81
CA ARG A 88 -0.46 -4.84 -5.55
C ARG A 88 -1.58 -3.80 -5.65
N VAL A 89 -2.81 -4.22 -5.34
CA VAL A 89 -3.95 -3.30 -5.28
C VAL A 89 -4.17 -2.90 -3.82
N PRO A 90 -4.08 -1.60 -3.48
CA PRO A 90 -4.39 -1.18 -2.12
C PRO A 90 -5.86 -1.44 -1.80
N LYS A 91 -6.12 -1.88 -0.58
CA LYS A 91 -7.46 -2.22 -0.12
C LYS A 91 -7.75 -1.57 1.22
N ILE A 92 -9.03 -1.26 1.44
CA ILE A 92 -9.54 -0.97 2.77
C ILE A 92 -10.27 -2.23 3.25
N ILE A 93 -9.94 -2.71 4.44
CA ILE A 93 -10.47 -3.97 4.97
C ILE A 93 -11.25 -3.66 6.24
N PHE A 94 -12.54 -4.00 6.23
CA PHE A 94 -13.43 -3.76 7.35
C PHE A 94 -13.58 -5.01 8.21
N LYS A 95 -13.45 -4.83 9.51
CA LYS A 95 -13.62 -5.87 10.53
C LYS A 95 -14.78 -5.50 11.45
N GLN A 96 -15.02 -6.29 12.49
CA GLN A 96 -16.13 -6.04 13.42
C GLN A 96 -15.94 -4.77 14.25
N LYS A 97 -14.73 -4.50 14.70
CA LYS A 97 -14.44 -3.39 15.61
C LYS A 97 -13.81 -2.18 14.95
N GLY A 98 -13.35 -2.31 13.72
CA GLY A 98 -12.67 -1.25 13.01
C GLY A 98 -12.27 -1.66 11.62
N PHE A 99 -11.32 -0.95 11.04
CA PHE A 99 -10.88 -1.22 9.68
C PHE A 99 -9.40 -0.92 9.51
N PHE A 100 -8.79 -1.54 8.49
CA PHE A 100 -7.43 -1.23 8.05
C PHE A 100 -7.47 -0.31 6.85
N PHE A 101 -6.85 0.85 6.97
CA PHE A 101 -6.67 1.80 5.88
C PHE A 101 -5.19 2.16 5.79
N ALA A 102 -4.60 1.98 4.61
CA ALA A 102 -3.15 2.19 4.40
C ALA A 102 -2.31 1.43 5.45
N ASN A 103 -2.71 0.20 5.76
CA ASN A 103 -2.07 -0.69 6.74
C ASN A 103 -2.11 -0.17 8.18
N VAL A 104 -2.98 0.79 8.46
CA VAL A 104 -3.18 1.34 9.81
C VAL A 104 -4.53 0.90 10.33
N TRP A 105 -4.56 0.37 11.54
CA TRP A 105 -5.79 -0.02 12.22
C TRP A 105 -6.51 1.20 12.79
N ILE A 106 -7.79 1.33 12.46
CA ILE A 106 -8.64 2.43 12.95
C ILE A 106 -9.92 1.83 13.50
N GLU A 107 -10.20 2.08 14.77
CA GLU A 107 -11.44 1.61 15.38
C GLU A 107 -12.63 2.49 14.97
N TYR A 108 -13.81 1.89 14.85
CA TYR A 108 -15.02 2.63 14.49
C TYR A 108 -15.34 3.74 15.48
N SER A 109 -15.01 3.53 16.75
CA SER A 109 -15.25 4.52 17.80
C SER A 109 -14.47 5.83 17.60
N ARG A 110 -13.41 5.81 16.81
CA ARG A 110 -12.62 7.00 16.51
C ARG A 110 -13.24 7.87 15.41
N ILE A 111 -14.22 7.35 14.69
CA ILE A 111 -14.88 8.10 13.62
C ILE A 111 -15.85 9.11 14.25
N LYS A 112 -15.59 10.39 14.06
CA LYS A 112 -16.45 11.46 14.58
C LYS A 112 -17.59 11.79 13.64
N ALA A 113 -17.33 11.77 12.33
CA ALA A 113 -18.34 12.05 11.32
C ALA A 113 -17.94 11.44 10.00
N MET A 114 -18.94 11.17 9.16
CA MET A 114 -18.71 10.69 7.79
C MET A 114 -19.52 11.55 6.83
N ASN A 115 -18.94 11.84 5.67
CA ASN A 115 -19.62 12.61 4.64
C ASN A 115 -19.25 12.03 3.27
N LEU A 116 -20.26 11.84 2.42
CA LEU A 116 -20.05 11.35 1.07
C LEU A 116 -20.04 12.54 0.12
N SER A 117 -18.90 12.74 -0.53
CA SER A 117 -18.73 13.82 -1.49
C SER A 117 -19.44 13.51 -2.81
N GLU A 118 -19.85 14.54 -3.53
CA GLU A 118 -20.43 14.39 -4.88
C GLU A 118 -19.44 13.79 -5.86
N ASP A 119 -18.15 13.98 -5.64
CA ASP A 119 -17.07 13.45 -6.47
C ASP A 119 -16.79 11.96 -6.24
N GLY A 120 -17.57 11.30 -5.40
CA GLY A 120 -17.38 9.89 -5.10
C GLY A 120 -16.26 9.61 -4.11
N VAL A 121 -16.02 10.53 -3.19
CA VAL A 121 -15.03 10.38 -2.13
C VAL A 121 -15.74 10.32 -0.79
N LEU A 122 -15.44 9.27 -0.02
CA LEU A 122 -15.95 9.17 1.35
C LEU A 122 -14.97 9.88 2.29
N VAL A 123 -15.46 10.89 3.00
CA VAL A 123 -14.66 11.66 3.95
C VAL A 123 -15.02 11.20 5.36
N MET A 124 -14.02 10.69 6.10
CA MET A 124 -14.17 10.33 7.50
C MET A 124 -13.40 11.30 8.37
N LEU A 125 -14.11 11.89 9.35
CA LEU A 125 -13.47 12.79 10.31
C LEU A 125 -13.06 12.00 11.54
N LEU A 126 -11.77 11.98 11.81
CA LEU A 126 -11.19 11.43 13.04
C LEU A 126 -10.85 12.58 13.99
N GLU A 127 -10.31 12.23 15.15
CA GLU A 127 -10.01 13.22 16.19
C GLU A 127 -9.05 14.31 15.75
N GLN A 128 -8.06 13.98 14.92
CA GLN A 128 -7.00 14.91 14.54
C GLN A 128 -6.80 15.03 13.04
N ARG A 129 -7.52 14.26 12.22
CA ARG A 129 -7.33 14.28 10.77
C ARG A 129 -8.57 13.82 10.03
N ARG A 130 -8.60 14.09 8.75
CA ARG A 130 -9.61 13.55 7.83
C ARG A 130 -9.00 12.45 6.99
N LEU A 131 -9.78 11.38 6.79
CA LEU A 131 -9.44 10.32 5.84
C LEU A 131 -10.27 10.51 4.59
N LEU A 132 -9.61 10.51 3.44
CA LEU A 132 -10.26 10.56 2.15
C LEU A 132 -10.20 9.17 1.52
N ILE A 133 -11.33 8.52 1.38
CA ILE A 133 -11.40 7.17 0.80
C ILE A 133 -11.92 7.28 -0.62
N ARG A 134 -11.05 6.94 -1.57
CA ARG A 134 -11.36 6.92 -3.00
C ARG A 134 -11.36 5.49 -3.47
N VAL A 135 -12.45 5.08 -4.10
CA VAL A 135 -12.66 3.71 -4.57
C VAL A 135 -12.72 3.68 -6.09
N ARG A 136 -12.48 2.48 -6.65
CA ARG A 136 -12.57 2.28 -8.10
C ARG A 136 -14.01 2.34 -8.58
N ASN A 137 -14.94 1.85 -7.79
CA ASN A 137 -16.35 1.73 -8.14
C ASN A 137 -17.19 2.50 -7.11
N ILE A 138 -18.03 3.41 -7.57
CA ILE A 138 -18.87 4.23 -6.70
C ILE A 138 -19.82 3.36 -5.87
N ASP A 139 -20.28 2.24 -6.40
CA ASP A 139 -21.14 1.32 -5.67
C ASP A 139 -20.47 0.78 -4.39
N ASP A 140 -19.16 0.72 -4.36
CA ASP A 140 -18.42 0.28 -3.17
C ASP A 140 -18.54 1.28 -2.02
N LEU A 141 -18.70 2.57 -2.30
CA LEU A 141 -18.94 3.58 -1.27
C LEU A 141 -20.25 3.33 -0.54
N GLU A 142 -21.28 2.93 -1.27
CA GLU A 142 -22.56 2.56 -0.68
C GLU A 142 -22.43 1.39 0.26
N LYS A 143 -21.66 0.37 -0.15
CA LYS A 143 -21.41 -0.80 0.70
C LYS A 143 -20.70 -0.42 1.98
N ILE A 144 -19.69 0.44 1.90
CA ILE A 144 -18.97 0.94 3.06
C ILE A 144 -19.89 1.70 3.99
N TYR A 145 -20.68 2.60 3.44
CA TYR A 145 -21.61 3.41 4.23
C TYR A 145 -22.63 2.55 4.97
N LYS A 146 -23.22 1.58 4.28
CA LYS A 146 -24.19 0.67 4.88
C LYS A 146 -23.57 -0.15 6.02
N LEU A 147 -22.34 -0.63 5.82
CA LEU A 147 -21.63 -1.39 6.85
C LEU A 147 -21.38 -0.54 8.09
N LEU A 148 -20.90 0.68 7.90
CA LEU A 148 -20.57 1.57 9.01
C LEU A 148 -21.81 2.01 9.78
N VAL A 149 -22.92 2.26 9.09
CA VAL A 149 -24.20 2.60 9.74
C VAL A 149 -24.70 1.43 10.57
N SER A 150 -24.54 0.20 10.08
CA SER A 150 -25.01 -0.99 10.80
C SER A 150 -24.17 -1.33 12.02
N THR A 151 -22.91 -0.87 12.08
CA THR A 151 -21.99 -1.16 13.20
C THR A 151 -21.93 -0.07 14.25
N GLN A 152 -22.53 1.09 13.98
CA GLN A 152 -22.56 2.21 14.92
C GLN A 152 -23.86 2.24 15.76
#